data_9ab51df0931a4c2ea55fb8c916d68981
#
_entry.id   9ab51df0931a4c2ea55fb8c916d68981
#
_cell.length_a   1.000
_cell.length_b   1.000
_cell.length_c   1.000
_cell.angle_alpha   90.00
_cell.angle_beta   90.00
_cell.angle_gamma   90.00
#
_symmetry.space_group_name_H-M   'P 1'
#
loop_
_entity.id
_entity.type
_entity.pdbx_description
1 polymer ?
#
loop_
_entity_poly.entity_id
_entity_poly.type
_entity_poly.pdbx_seq_one_letter_code
_entity_poly.pdbx_strand_id
1 'polypeptide(L)'
;EGIDAVTGAVAFVRSLPTDLPRAIVSSSRTRWLHRHLEHLGLVDAFGEHVYSGSEHVSKGKPAPDIYLHAADALGVPIERCAIIEDSPVGATGAVASGGFVIGLVAASHCGPGHDERLRAIGVQAIAQDFEEVAALIGL
;
A
#
# COMPACT_ATOMS: atom_id res chain seq x y z
N GLU A 1 12.56 -9.64 10.49
CA GLU A 1 11.27 -9.02 10.72
C GLU A 1 10.74 -8.47 9.41
N GLY A 2 9.61 -8.95 8.99
CA GLY A 2 9.03 -8.57 7.73
C GLY A 2 9.80 -9.03 6.49
N ILE A 3 10.82 -9.88 6.65
CA ILE A 3 11.62 -10.34 5.52
C ILE A 3 10.76 -11.17 4.57
N ASP A 4 9.93 -12.04 5.10
CA ASP A 4 9.06 -12.87 4.27
C ASP A 4 8.03 -12.02 3.54
N ALA A 5 7.46 -11.03 4.22
CA ALA A 5 6.51 -10.11 3.61
C ALA A 5 7.22 -9.27 2.53
N VAL A 6 8.45 -8.84 2.80
CA VAL A 6 9.25 -8.09 1.83
C VAL A 6 9.51 -8.92 0.59
N THR A 7 9.87 -10.20 0.77
CA THR A 7 10.14 -11.09 -0.37
C THR A 7 8.88 -11.26 -1.22
N GLY A 8 7.75 -11.50 -0.59
CA GLY A 8 6.48 -11.61 -1.30
C GLY A 8 6.11 -10.33 -2.02
N ALA A 9 6.38 -9.18 -1.40
CA ALA A 9 6.08 -7.88 -1.98
C ALA A 9 6.92 -7.65 -3.24
N VAL A 10 8.20 -7.98 -3.21
CA VAL A 10 9.09 -7.83 -4.38
C VAL A 10 8.58 -8.66 -5.54
N ALA A 11 8.27 -9.94 -5.30
CA ALA A 11 7.75 -10.81 -6.34
C ALA A 11 6.43 -10.28 -6.89
N PHE A 12 5.55 -9.81 -6.03
CA PHE A 12 4.27 -9.24 -6.43
C PHE A 12 4.47 -8.03 -7.35
N VAL A 13 5.31 -7.09 -6.94
CA VAL A 13 5.56 -5.88 -7.73
C VAL A 13 6.14 -6.24 -9.09
N ARG A 14 7.08 -7.17 -9.14
CA ARG A 14 7.69 -7.58 -10.40
C ARG A 14 6.71 -8.31 -11.32
N SER A 15 5.64 -8.87 -10.77
CA SER A 15 4.62 -9.56 -11.57
C SER A 15 3.59 -8.61 -12.17
N LEU A 16 3.55 -7.35 -11.73
CA LEU A 16 2.56 -6.40 -12.23
C LEU A 16 2.82 -6.03 -13.69
N PRO A 17 1.75 -5.83 -14.49
CA PRO A 17 1.93 -5.34 -15.86
C PRO A 17 2.72 -4.02 -15.84
N THR A 18 3.61 -3.84 -16.79
CA THR A 18 4.51 -2.67 -16.81
C THR A 18 3.76 -1.36 -16.98
N ASP A 19 2.59 -1.40 -17.60
CA ASP A 19 1.78 -0.20 -17.84
C ASP A 19 0.77 0.07 -16.72
N LEU A 20 0.73 -0.76 -15.69
CA LEU A 20 -0.17 -0.55 -14.56
C LEU A 20 0.35 0.60 -13.69
N PRO A 21 -0.42 1.69 -13.54
CA PRO A 21 -0.01 2.77 -12.65
C PRO A 21 0.12 2.27 -11.21
N ARG A 22 1.19 2.68 -10.56
CA ARG A 22 1.46 2.23 -9.18
C ARG A 22 2.26 3.27 -8.42
N ALA A 23 2.07 3.29 -7.10
CA ALA A 23 2.77 4.20 -6.23
C ALA A 23 3.02 3.54 -4.88
N ILE A 24 4.03 4.04 -4.18
CA ILE A 24 4.23 3.72 -2.78
C ILE A 24 3.79 4.92 -1.96
N VAL A 25 3.00 4.68 -0.92
CA VAL A 25 2.62 5.71 0.05
C VAL A 25 3.02 5.22 1.45
N SER A 26 3.67 6.07 2.20
CA SER A 26 4.21 5.70 3.50
C SER A 26 4.30 6.94 4.38
N SER A 27 4.37 6.72 5.70
CA SER A 27 4.65 7.81 6.64
C SER A 27 6.13 8.10 6.75
N SER A 28 7.00 7.21 6.24
CA SER A 28 8.43 7.40 6.26
C SER A 28 8.86 8.48 5.28
N ARG A 29 10.01 9.10 5.55
CA ARG A 29 10.54 10.13 4.66
C ARG A 29 10.99 9.50 3.34
N THR A 30 10.87 10.26 2.25
CA THR A 30 11.21 9.76 0.91
C THR A 30 12.64 9.26 0.82
N ARG A 31 13.58 9.90 1.53
CA ARG A 31 14.97 9.47 1.54
C ARG A 31 15.12 8.02 2.01
N TRP A 32 14.40 7.65 3.06
CA TRP A 32 14.42 6.28 3.57
C TRP A 32 13.72 5.33 2.62
N LEU A 33 12.60 5.78 2.03
CA LEU A 33 11.86 4.96 1.07
C LEU A 33 12.71 4.66 -0.16
N HIS A 34 13.39 5.64 -0.70
CA HIS A 34 14.26 5.43 -1.86
C HIS A 34 15.41 4.49 -1.54
N ARG A 35 16.03 4.64 -0.37
CA ARG A 35 17.11 3.75 0.05
C ARG A 35 16.61 2.31 0.17
N HIS A 36 15.43 2.14 0.74
CA HIS A 36 14.82 0.82 0.89
C HIS A 36 14.53 0.20 -0.48
N LEU A 37 13.98 0.98 -1.40
CA LEU A 37 13.69 0.52 -2.75
C LEU A 37 14.97 0.14 -3.51
N GLU A 38 16.05 0.90 -3.34
CA GLU A 38 17.35 0.55 -3.92
C GLU A 38 17.81 -0.80 -3.41
N HIS A 39 17.71 -1.00 -2.11
CA HIS A 39 18.12 -2.26 -1.50
C HIS A 39 17.30 -3.45 -2.05
N LEU A 40 16.03 -3.23 -2.34
CA LEU A 40 15.15 -4.27 -2.87
C LEU A 40 15.22 -4.39 -4.39
N GLY A 41 15.88 -3.48 -5.07
CA GLY A 41 15.95 -3.46 -6.53
C GLY A 41 14.64 -3.05 -7.18
N LEU A 42 13.84 -2.22 -6.52
CA LEU A 42 12.52 -1.82 -6.99
C LEU A 42 12.43 -0.36 -7.42
N VAL A 43 13.55 0.37 -7.51
CA VAL A 43 13.51 1.79 -7.86
C VAL A 43 12.78 2.00 -9.19
N ASP A 44 13.13 1.21 -10.19
CA ASP A 44 12.54 1.34 -11.53
C ASP A 44 11.07 1.01 -11.56
N ALA A 45 10.60 0.15 -10.64
CA ALA A 45 9.20 -0.29 -10.64
C ALA A 45 8.25 0.86 -10.29
N PHE A 46 8.67 1.80 -9.44
CA PHE A 46 7.83 2.89 -9.00
C PHE A 46 8.24 4.24 -9.57
N GLY A 47 9.50 4.37 -10.00
CA GLY A 47 10.00 5.61 -10.54
C GLY A 47 9.85 6.76 -9.54
N GLU A 48 9.21 7.84 -9.97
CA GLU A 48 9.01 9.00 -9.11
C GLU A 48 7.76 8.89 -8.23
N HIS A 49 6.97 7.82 -8.37
CA HIS A 49 5.71 7.67 -7.62
C HIS A 49 5.94 7.06 -6.25
N VAL A 50 6.68 7.77 -5.42
CA VAL A 50 6.95 7.42 -4.03
C VAL A 50 6.57 8.62 -3.19
N TYR A 51 5.53 8.48 -2.37
CA TYR A 51 4.95 9.62 -1.65
C TYR A 51 4.99 9.40 -0.15
N SER A 52 5.34 10.45 0.57
CA SER A 52 5.50 10.44 2.02
C SER A 52 4.41 11.28 2.67
N GLY A 53 3.70 10.70 3.61
CA GLY A 53 2.70 11.42 4.39
C GLY A 53 3.31 12.49 5.29
N SER A 54 4.63 12.45 5.52
CA SER A 54 5.30 13.47 6.31
C SER A 54 5.85 14.62 5.46
N GLU A 55 5.93 14.46 4.13
CA GLU A 55 6.56 15.45 3.25
C GLU A 55 5.62 16.00 2.18
N HIS A 56 4.73 15.19 1.65
CA HIS A 56 3.91 15.58 0.49
C HIS A 56 2.53 16.12 0.84
N VAL A 57 2.07 15.90 2.08
CA VAL A 57 0.75 16.37 2.51
C VAL A 57 0.87 16.96 3.90
N SER A 58 -0.05 17.85 4.25
CA SER A 58 -0.06 18.48 5.57
C SER A 58 -0.61 17.56 6.65
N LYS A 59 -1.45 16.58 6.26
CA LYS A 59 -2.02 15.60 7.18
C LYS A 59 -1.69 14.19 6.70
N GLY A 60 -0.83 13.51 7.44
CA GLY A 60 -0.50 12.12 7.16
C GLY A 60 -1.55 11.16 7.69
N LYS A 61 -1.28 9.86 7.56
CA LYS A 61 -2.17 8.81 8.06
C LYS A 61 -2.47 9.06 9.54
N PRO A 62 -3.70 8.89 10.00
CA PRO A 62 -4.84 8.22 9.37
C PRO A 62 -5.70 9.10 8.47
N ALA A 63 -5.27 10.30 8.10
CA ALA A 63 -6.01 11.12 7.15
C ALA A 63 -5.89 10.51 5.74
N PRO A 64 -6.88 10.74 4.86
CA PRO A 64 -6.84 10.17 3.51
C PRO A 64 -5.93 10.91 2.53
N ASP A 65 -5.33 12.01 2.93
CA ASP A 65 -4.68 12.97 2.04
C ASP A 65 -3.60 12.34 1.17
N ILE A 66 -2.75 11.46 1.73
CA ILE A 66 -1.64 10.89 0.97
C ILE A 66 -2.14 9.95 -0.13
N TYR A 67 -3.25 9.23 0.10
CA TYR A 67 -3.81 8.34 -0.91
C TYR A 67 -4.43 9.14 -2.05
N LEU A 68 -5.12 10.22 -1.72
CA LEU A 68 -5.69 11.11 -2.73
C LEU A 68 -4.60 11.79 -3.54
N HIS A 69 -3.52 12.19 -2.87
CA HIS A 69 -2.37 12.79 -3.54
C HIS A 69 -1.75 11.81 -4.54
N ALA A 70 -1.55 10.56 -4.13
CA ALA A 70 -0.96 9.55 -5.01
C ALA A 70 -1.86 9.25 -6.20
N ALA A 71 -3.17 9.10 -5.99
CA ALA A 71 -4.11 8.83 -7.07
C ALA A 71 -4.11 9.99 -8.09
N ASP A 72 -4.09 11.22 -7.60
CA ASP A 72 -4.04 12.39 -8.46
C ASP A 72 -2.76 12.40 -9.29
N ALA A 73 -1.63 12.13 -8.66
CA ALA A 73 -0.34 12.08 -9.35
C ALA A 73 -0.30 10.98 -10.42
N LEU A 74 -0.96 9.86 -10.17
CA LEU A 74 -1.05 8.77 -11.14
C LEU A 74 -2.08 9.03 -12.24
N GLY A 75 -2.95 10.03 -12.05
CA GLY A 75 -4.00 10.31 -13.00
C GLY A 75 -5.13 9.29 -12.99
N VAL A 76 -5.34 8.61 -11.86
CA VAL A 76 -6.36 7.57 -11.71
C VAL A 76 -7.35 8.00 -10.65
N PRO A 77 -8.67 7.92 -10.93
CA PRO A 77 -9.68 8.22 -9.91
C PRO A 77 -9.49 7.30 -8.70
N ILE A 78 -9.65 7.86 -7.51
CA ILE A 78 -9.41 7.09 -6.28
C ILE A 78 -10.31 5.85 -6.22
N GLU A 79 -11.53 5.93 -6.73
CA GLU A 79 -12.47 4.81 -6.73
C GLU A 79 -11.97 3.62 -7.55
N ARG A 80 -11.01 3.86 -8.45
CA ARG A 80 -10.43 2.81 -9.29
C ARG A 80 -9.06 2.36 -8.81
N CYS A 81 -8.62 2.86 -7.66
CA CYS A 81 -7.34 2.48 -7.07
C CYS A 81 -7.54 1.36 -6.07
N ALA A 82 -6.67 0.36 -6.14
CA ALA A 82 -6.56 -0.66 -5.09
C ALA A 82 -5.47 -0.22 -4.13
N ILE A 83 -5.78 -0.21 -2.84
CA ILE A 83 -4.86 0.22 -1.79
C ILE A 83 -4.61 -0.96 -0.86
N ILE A 84 -3.35 -1.31 -0.68
CA ILE A 84 -2.97 -2.43 0.17
C ILE A 84 -2.37 -1.87 1.45
N GLU A 85 -2.96 -2.23 2.59
CA GLU A 85 -2.52 -1.73 3.90
C GLU A 85 -2.54 -2.85 4.93
N ASP A 86 -1.52 -2.85 5.80
CA ASP A 86 -1.40 -3.84 6.86
C ASP A 86 -1.61 -3.24 8.25
N SER A 87 -1.67 -1.92 8.39
CA SER A 87 -1.82 -1.27 9.70
C SER A 87 -3.20 -0.62 9.83
N PRO A 88 -3.75 -0.59 11.06
CA PRO A 88 -5.02 0.10 11.29
C PRO A 88 -4.97 1.58 10.95
N VAL A 89 -3.85 2.25 11.23
CA VAL A 89 -3.68 3.67 10.94
C VAL A 89 -3.75 3.92 9.44
N GLY A 90 -2.99 3.14 8.66
CA GLY A 90 -3.01 3.27 7.20
C GLY A 90 -4.35 2.89 6.62
N ALA A 91 -4.95 1.80 7.11
CA ALA A 91 -6.25 1.34 6.62
C ALA A 91 -7.34 2.38 6.86
N THR A 92 -7.31 3.07 8.00
CA THR A 92 -8.28 4.12 8.29
C THR A 92 -8.24 5.22 7.24
N GLY A 93 -7.04 5.69 6.92
CA GLY A 93 -6.88 6.73 5.89
C GLY A 93 -7.28 6.24 4.51
N ALA A 94 -6.91 5.01 4.18
CA ALA A 94 -7.24 4.43 2.89
C ALA A 94 -8.75 4.30 2.70
N VAL A 95 -9.46 3.80 3.71
CA VAL A 95 -10.92 3.69 3.65
C VAL A 95 -11.55 5.07 3.50
N ALA A 96 -11.06 6.05 4.25
CA ALA A 96 -11.58 7.42 4.18
C ALA A 96 -11.37 8.03 2.79
N SER A 97 -10.36 7.58 2.04
CA SER A 97 -10.08 8.13 0.71
C SER A 97 -11.12 7.71 -0.35
N GLY A 98 -11.81 6.60 -0.13
CA GLY A 98 -12.76 6.07 -1.11
C GLY A 98 -12.20 5.03 -2.05
N GLY A 99 -10.94 4.63 -1.88
CA GLY A 99 -10.33 3.58 -2.69
C GLY A 99 -10.82 2.19 -2.31
N PHE A 100 -10.48 1.20 -3.13
CA PHE A 100 -10.73 -0.20 -2.80
C PHE A 100 -9.59 -0.69 -1.90
N VAL A 101 -9.89 -0.94 -0.65
CA VAL A 101 -8.84 -1.24 0.35
C VAL A 101 -8.78 -2.73 0.64
N ILE A 102 -7.59 -3.27 0.50
CA ILE A 102 -7.28 -4.66 0.82
C ILE A 102 -6.42 -4.65 2.08
N GLY A 103 -6.92 -5.25 3.15
CA GLY A 103 -6.15 -5.43 4.37
C GLY A 103 -5.25 -6.63 4.24
N LEU A 104 -3.94 -6.41 4.36
CA LEU A 104 -2.96 -7.49 4.24
C LEU A 104 -2.55 -7.95 5.63
N VAL A 105 -2.76 -9.24 5.91
CA VAL A 105 -2.45 -9.84 7.22
C VAL A 105 -1.33 -10.87 7.10
N ALA A 106 -0.44 -10.69 6.13
CA ALA A 106 0.63 -11.64 5.82
C ALA A 106 1.79 -11.58 6.81
N ALA A 107 1.99 -10.44 7.47
CA ALA A 107 3.14 -10.27 8.34
C ALA A 107 3.00 -11.13 9.60
N SER A 108 4.07 -11.81 9.95
CA SER A 108 4.07 -12.69 11.12
C SER A 108 3.82 -11.94 12.44
N HIS A 109 4.03 -10.64 12.45
CA HIS A 109 3.77 -9.82 13.63
C HIS A 109 2.29 -9.46 13.79
N CYS A 110 1.45 -9.79 12.82
CA CYS A 110 0.01 -9.57 12.93
C CYS A 110 -0.55 -10.60 13.90
N GLY A 111 -0.95 -10.15 15.10
CA GLY A 111 -1.48 -11.02 16.11
C GLY A 111 -2.91 -11.48 15.82
N PRO A 112 -3.45 -12.35 16.67
CA PRO A 112 -4.84 -12.79 16.55
C PRO A 112 -5.78 -11.58 16.57
N GLY A 113 -6.80 -11.62 15.72
CA GLY A 113 -7.77 -10.54 15.65
C GLY A 113 -7.36 -9.34 14.81
N HIS A 114 -6.20 -9.39 14.18
CA HIS A 114 -5.74 -8.29 13.34
C HIS A 114 -6.67 -8.09 12.14
N ASP A 115 -7.10 -9.17 11.51
CA ASP A 115 -8.04 -9.11 10.40
C ASP A 115 -9.38 -8.52 10.83
N GLU A 116 -9.86 -8.85 12.02
CA GLU A 116 -11.10 -8.30 12.56
C GLU A 116 -10.98 -6.79 12.76
N ARG A 117 -9.83 -6.32 13.24
CA ARG A 117 -9.61 -4.89 13.41
C ARG A 117 -9.65 -4.16 12.08
N LEU A 118 -9.03 -4.74 11.06
CA LEU A 118 -9.06 -4.14 9.73
C LEU A 118 -10.47 -4.13 9.15
N ARG A 119 -11.23 -5.21 9.33
CA ARG A 119 -12.61 -5.26 8.87
C ARG A 119 -13.48 -4.22 9.58
N ALA A 120 -13.26 -4.01 10.87
CA ALA A 120 -14.00 -3.02 11.63
C ALA A 120 -13.73 -1.60 11.13
N ILE A 121 -12.54 -1.35 10.59
CA ILE A 121 -12.21 -0.06 10.01
C ILE A 121 -12.95 0.15 8.68
N GLY A 122 -13.27 -0.92 7.97
CA GLY A 122 -14.04 -0.84 6.74
C GLY A 122 -13.31 -1.27 5.48
N VAL A 123 -12.21 -2.04 5.60
CA VAL A 123 -11.53 -2.57 4.41
C VAL A 123 -12.47 -3.49 3.66
N GLN A 124 -12.42 -3.46 2.34
CA GLN A 124 -13.34 -4.22 1.49
C GLN A 124 -12.94 -5.68 1.36
N ALA A 125 -11.67 -6.00 1.54
CA ALA A 125 -11.18 -7.36 1.42
C ALA A 125 -9.99 -7.58 2.35
N ILE A 126 -9.75 -8.84 2.68
CA ILE A 126 -8.59 -9.26 3.49
C ILE A 126 -7.79 -10.25 2.66
N ALA A 127 -6.47 -10.07 2.63
CA ALA A 127 -5.56 -10.98 1.96
C ALA A 127 -4.56 -11.53 2.97
N GLN A 128 -4.27 -12.82 2.85
CA GLN A 128 -3.29 -13.49 3.71
C GLN A 128 -1.87 -13.39 3.14
N ASP A 129 -1.76 -13.14 1.83
CA ASP A 129 -0.47 -13.02 1.16
C ASP A 129 -0.67 -12.22 -0.14
N PHE A 130 0.43 -11.98 -0.85
CA PHE A 130 0.37 -11.21 -2.09
C PHE A 130 -0.24 -11.98 -3.25
N GLU A 131 -0.28 -13.30 -3.18
CA GLU A 131 -0.99 -14.10 -4.18
C GLU A 131 -2.49 -13.80 -4.11
N GLU A 132 -3.03 -13.72 -2.89
CA GLU A 132 -4.43 -13.35 -2.70
C GLU A 132 -4.68 -11.90 -3.14
N VAL A 133 -3.74 -11.00 -2.88
CA VAL A 133 -3.85 -9.62 -3.36
C VAL A 133 -3.97 -9.61 -4.88
N ALA A 134 -3.10 -10.35 -5.57
CA ALA A 134 -3.11 -10.41 -7.02
C ALA A 134 -4.46 -10.91 -7.54
N ALA A 135 -5.00 -11.95 -6.92
CA ALA A 135 -6.30 -12.50 -7.32
C ALA A 135 -7.41 -11.46 -7.13
N LEU A 136 -7.37 -10.71 -6.02
CA LEU A 136 -8.39 -9.70 -5.73
C LEU A 136 -8.38 -8.54 -6.71
N ILE A 137 -7.22 -8.19 -7.27
CA ILE A 137 -7.14 -7.09 -8.24
C ILE A 137 -7.18 -7.57 -9.69
N GLY A 138 -7.40 -8.87 -9.91
CA GLY A 138 -7.63 -9.41 -11.24
C GLY A 138 -6.40 -9.81 -12.02
N LEU A 139 -5.32 -10.14 -11.33
CA LEU A 139 -4.08 -10.57 -11.97
C LEU A 139 -3.93 -12.08 -12.02
#